data_4c30db5a40f3d5c83167b43e35a97578
#
_entry.id   4c30db5a40f3d5c83167b43e35a97578
#
_cell.length_a   1.000
_cell.length_b   1.000
_cell.length_c   1.000
_cell.angle_alpha   90.00
_cell.angle_beta   90.00
_cell.angle_gamma   90.00
#
_symmetry.space_group_name_H-M   'P 1'
#
loop_
_entity.id
_entity.type
_entity.pdbx_description
1 polymer ?
#
loop_
_entity_poly.entity_id
_entity_poly.type
_entity_poly.pdbx_seq_one_letter_code
_entity_poly.pdbx_strand_id
1 'polypeptide(L)'
;DVIKADTFASGDKVDVTGVSKGKGYAGAIKRWGQSRGPMAHGSKYHRGQGSMGAKSYPGRVFKTKRMPGHMGAVQRTIVNVEVVGVDAEKNMLLIKGSVPGAKGQLLTIKKSTRA
;
A
#
# COMPACT_ATOMS: atom_id res chain seq x y z
N ASP A 1 5.56 26.33 17.37
CA ASP A 1 6.61 26.33 16.33
C ASP A 1 6.01 25.99 14.96
N VAL A 2 6.53 26.64 13.94
CA VAL A 2 6.12 26.38 12.56
C VAL A 2 7.25 25.68 11.82
N ILE A 3 6.98 24.51 11.29
CA ILE A 3 7.92 23.76 10.45
C ILE A 3 7.52 23.97 8.98
N LYS A 4 8.43 24.54 8.19
CA LYS A 4 8.20 24.84 6.79
C LYS A 4 8.93 23.84 5.89
N ALA A 5 8.65 23.90 4.59
CA ALA A 5 9.24 22.99 3.60
C ALA A 5 10.78 23.11 3.52
N ASP A 6 11.34 24.26 3.88
CA ASP A 6 12.79 24.49 3.86
C ASP A 6 13.57 23.70 4.92
N THR A 7 12.88 22.98 5.81
CA THR A 7 13.50 22.01 6.73
C THR A 7 14.22 20.89 5.95
N PHE A 8 13.76 20.57 4.75
CA PHE A 8 14.36 19.56 3.88
C PHE A 8 15.12 20.26 2.75
N ALA A 9 16.13 19.59 2.23
CA ALA A 9 16.92 20.06 1.11
C ALA A 9 16.84 19.09 -0.06
N SER A 10 17.12 19.59 -1.27
CA SER A 10 17.20 18.75 -2.46
C SER A 10 18.25 17.65 -2.28
N GLY A 11 17.91 16.43 -2.61
CA GLY A 11 18.79 15.29 -2.42
C GLY A 11 18.62 14.54 -1.11
N ASP A 12 17.85 15.08 -0.16
CA ASP A 12 17.59 14.40 1.11
C ASP A 12 16.75 13.14 0.89
N LYS A 13 16.99 12.14 1.74
CA LYS A 13 16.14 10.93 1.79
C LYS A 13 15.15 11.08 2.94
N VAL A 14 13.88 10.83 2.64
CA VAL A 14 12.80 10.96 3.62
C VAL A 14 11.93 9.72 3.63
N ASP A 15 11.26 9.50 4.77
CA ASP A 15 10.23 8.46 4.90
C ASP A 15 8.86 9.15 4.88
N VAL A 16 7.98 8.70 4.00
CA VAL A 16 6.64 9.28 3.84
C VAL A 16 5.61 8.28 4.35
N THR A 17 4.83 8.70 5.33
CA THR A 17 3.76 7.90 5.91
C THR A 17 2.42 8.51 5.59
N GLY A 18 1.48 7.71 5.15
CA GLY A 18 0.12 8.13 4.89
C GLY A 18 -0.83 6.97 4.92
N VAL A 19 -2.12 7.26 4.76
CA VAL A 19 -3.17 6.24 4.68
C VAL A 19 -3.44 5.97 3.21
N SER A 20 -3.30 4.71 2.79
CA SER A 20 -3.48 4.33 1.39
C SER A 20 -4.94 4.49 0.95
N LYS A 21 -5.15 4.61 -0.38
CA LYS A 21 -6.50 4.69 -0.93
C LYS A 21 -7.32 3.48 -0.52
N GLY A 22 -8.56 3.71 -0.09
CA GLY A 22 -9.50 2.64 0.22
C GLY A 22 -9.94 1.92 -1.05
N LYS A 23 -9.91 0.59 -1.00
CA LYS A 23 -10.38 -0.26 -2.10
C LYS A 23 -11.63 -1.04 -1.70
N GLY A 24 -12.14 -0.82 -0.49
CA GLY A 24 -13.28 -1.53 0.05
C GLY A 24 -13.01 -3.00 0.29
N TYR A 25 -14.07 -3.81 0.36
CA TYR A 25 -13.94 -5.25 0.46
C TYR A 25 -13.55 -5.81 -0.90
N ALA A 26 -12.44 -6.52 -0.95
CA ALA A 26 -11.89 -7.05 -2.19
C ALA A 26 -11.79 -8.57 -2.14
N GLY A 27 -12.05 -9.24 -3.27
CA GLY A 27 -11.86 -10.67 -3.41
C GLY A 27 -10.40 -11.07 -3.38
N ALA A 28 -10.13 -12.37 -3.22
CA ALA A 28 -8.77 -12.88 -3.08
C ALA A 28 -7.89 -12.54 -4.29
N ILE A 29 -8.45 -12.52 -5.49
CA ILE A 29 -7.70 -12.23 -6.71
C ILE A 29 -7.19 -10.78 -6.70
N LYS A 30 -8.04 -9.81 -6.43
CA LYS A 30 -7.66 -8.40 -6.38
C LYS A 30 -6.76 -8.10 -5.19
N ARG A 31 -7.09 -8.66 -4.02
CA ARG A 31 -6.42 -8.38 -2.76
C ARG A 31 -5.02 -8.99 -2.68
N TRP A 32 -4.85 -10.20 -3.23
CA TRP A 32 -3.62 -10.98 -3.08
C TRP A 32 -2.94 -11.37 -4.39
N GLY A 33 -3.56 -11.02 -5.53
CA GLY A 33 -3.00 -11.37 -6.84
C GLY A 33 -3.09 -12.85 -7.18
N GLN A 34 -4.05 -13.57 -6.58
CA GLN A 34 -4.26 -14.98 -6.89
C GLN A 34 -4.82 -15.17 -8.29
N SER A 35 -4.57 -16.34 -8.87
CA SER A 35 -5.10 -16.67 -10.19
C SER A 35 -6.60 -16.97 -10.13
N ARG A 36 -7.32 -16.49 -11.13
CA ARG A 36 -8.73 -16.83 -11.29
C ARG A 36 -8.87 -18.25 -11.88
N GLY A 37 -10.05 -18.84 -11.70
CA GLY A 37 -10.37 -20.11 -12.34
C GLY A 37 -10.61 -19.98 -13.84
N PRO A 38 -10.78 -21.11 -14.56
CA PRO A 38 -11.04 -21.07 -15.99
C PRO A 38 -12.31 -20.30 -16.34
N MET A 39 -12.26 -19.48 -17.38
CA MET A 39 -13.39 -18.67 -17.85
C MET A 39 -14.15 -19.34 -19.01
N ALA A 40 -13.66 -20.48 -19.49
CA ALA A 40 -14.25 -21.24 -20.60
C ALA A 40 -14.46 -22.70 -20.19
N HIS A 41 -14.90 -23.53 -21.12
CA HIS A 41 -15.12 -24.98 -20.92
C HIS A 41 -16.14 -25.31 -19.83
N GLY A 42 -17.13 -24.43 -19.61
CA GLY A 42 -18.21 -24.67 -18.66
C GLY A 42 -17.83 -24.54 -17.18
N SER A 43 -16.63 -24.08 -16.87
CA SER A 43 -16.22 -23.86 -15.48
C SER A 43 -17.08 -22.78 -14.82
N LYS A 44 -17.53 -23.07 -13.60
CA LYS A 44 -18.25 -22.09 -12.76
C LYS A 44 -17.35 -21.45 -11.71
N TYR A 45 -16.08 -21.82 -11.68
CA TYR A 45 -15.12 -21.41 -10.66
C TYR A 45 -14.24 -20.26 -11.17
N HIS A 46 -14.86 -19.08 -11.41
CA HIS A 46 -14.16 -17.95 -12.04
C HIS A 46 -13.25 -17.20 -11.06
N ARG A 47 -13.79 -16.79 -9.90
CA ARG A 47 -13.05 -15.95 -8.95
C ARG A 47 -13.10 -16.51 -7.53
N GLY A 48 -13.38 -17.78 -7.38
CA GLY A 48 -13.37 -18.45 -6.08
C GLY A 48 -11.96 -18.57 -5.52
N GLN A 49 -11.84 -18.65 -4.20
CA GLN A 49 -10.53 -18.64 -3.53
C GLN A 49 -9.83 -20.00 -3.51
N GLY A 50 -10.54 -21.07 -3.84
CA GLY A 50 -9.98 -22.42 -3.91
C GLY A 50 -9.92 -23.13 -2.56
N SER A 51 -9.08 -24.17 -2.49
CA SER A 51 -8.92 -24.95 -1.26
C SER A 51 -8.44 -24.10 -0.10
N MET A 52 -9.04 -24.33 1.06
CA MET A 52 -8.66 -23.67 2.33
C MET A 52 -7.51 -24.39 3.04
N GLY A 53 -7.07 -25.53 2.54
CA GLY A 53 -5.99 -26.32 3.11
C GLY A 53 -6.35 -27.79 3.27
N ALA A 54 -5.52 -28.56 3.98
CA ALA A 54 -5.75 -29.97 4.23
C ALA A 54 -6.89 -30.18 5.23
N LYS A 55 -7.71 -31.19 5.01
CA LYS A 55 -8.87 -31.49 5.84
C LYS A 55 -8.50 -32.18 7.15
N SER A 56 -7.72 -33.26 7.08
CA SER A 56 -7.44 -34.10 8.24
C SER A 56 -6.38 -33.52 9.16
N TYR A 57 -5.32 -32.95 8.62
CA TYR A 57 -4.25 -32.32 9.37
C TYR A 57 -3.80 -31.06 8.60
N PRO A 58 -3.80 -29.89 9.24
CA PRO A 58 -3.96 -29.62 10.68
C PRO A 58 -5.40 -29.56 11.18
N GLY A 59 -6.42 -29.88 10.38
CA GLY A 59 -7.82 -29.84 10.78
C GLY A 59 -8.40 -28.43 10.94
N ARG A 60 -7.70 -27.41 10.41
CA ARG A 60 -8.13 -26.00 10.46
C ARG A 60 -7.52 -25.22 9.31
N VAL A 61 -8.07 -24.06 9.06
CA VAL A 61 -7.47 -23.09 8.11
C VAL A 61 -6.45 -22.26 8.88
N PHE A 62 -5.24 -22.13 8.35
CA PHE A 62 -4.21 -21.32 8.97
C PHE A 62 -4.58 -19.82 8.96
N LYS A 63 -4.13 -19.08 9.99
CA LYS A 63 -4.36 -17.62 10.09
C LYS A 63 -3.73 -16.84 8.95
N THR A 64 -2.68 -17.36 8.34
CA THR A 64 -1.98 -16.73 7.21
C THR A 64 -2.66 -16.96 5.87
N LYS A 65 -3.74 -17.75 5.82
CA LYS A 65 -4.46 -18.01 4.57
C LYS A 65 -5.01 -16.70 3.97
N ARG A 66 -4.67 -16.47 2.72
CA ARG A 66 -5.07 -15.28 1.98
C ARG A 66 -6.51 -15.40 1.50
N MET A 67 -7.37 -14.57 2.04
CA MET A 67 -8.80 -14.57 1.79
C MET A 67 -9.29 -13.20 1.35
N PRO A 68 -10.53 -13.09 0.80
CA PRO A 68 -11.15 -11.78 0.58
C PRO A 68 -11.22 -10.97 1.86
N GLY A 69 -11.25 -9.66 1.74
CA GLY A 69 -11.40 -8.76 2.87
C GLY A 69 -11.21 -7.30 2.49
N HIS A 70 -11.13 -6.45 3.50
CA HIS A 70 -10.90 -5.03 3.30
C HIS A 70 -9.53 -4.79 2.68
N MET A 71 -9.48 -3.99 1.62
CA MET A 71 -8.24 -3.62 0.93
C MET A 71 -8.05 -2.11 0.98
N GLY A 72 -6.83 -1.68 1.25
CA GLY A 72 -6.51 -0.26 1.32
C GLY A 72 -6.96 0.41 2.62
N ALA A 73 -6.94 1.72 2.66
CA ALA A 73 -7.26 2.57 3.81
C ALA A 73 -6.47 2.18 5.07
N VAL A 74 -5.23 1.74 4.89
CA VAL A 74 -4.31 1.38 5.97
C VAL A 74 -3.09 2.27 5.93
N GLN A 75 -2.46 2.49 7.08
CA GLN A 75 -1.23 3.27 7.16
C GLN A 75 -0.09 2.55 6.46
N ARG A 76 0.58 3.27 5.58
CA ARG A 76 1.73 2.77 4.84
C ARG A 76 2.86 3.78 4.91
N THR A 77 4.10 3.28 4.97
CA THR A 77 5.29 4.12 4.95
C THR A 77 6.17 3.71 3.79
N ILE A 78 6.56 4.68 2.97
CA ILE A 78 7.55 4.48 1.91
C ILE A 78 8.85 5.07 2.41
N VAL A 79 9.90 4.24 2.45
CA VAL A 79 11.20 4.63 3.01
C VAL A 79 12.17 5.07 1.91
N ASN A 80 13.15 5.89 2.28
CA ASN A 80 14.24 6.35 1.40
C ASN A 80 13.74 7.00 0.10
N VAL A 81 12.73 7.84 0.21
CA VAL A 81 12.22 8.62 -0.92
C VAL A 81 13.10 9.86 -1.09
N GLU A 82 13.55 10.11 -2.33
CA GLU A 82 14.41 11.26 -2.61
C GLU A 82 13.60 12.53 -2.77
N VAL A 83 14.03 13.60 -2.10
CA VAL A 83 13.51 14.95 -2.31
C VAL A 83 14.23 15.54 -3.52
N VAL A 84 13.49 15.78 -4.59
CA VAL A 84 14.05 16.30 -5.85
C VAL A 84 14.22 17.82 -5.77
N GLY A 85 13.32 18.51 -5.10
CA GLY A 85 13.38 19.95 -4.96
C GLY A 85 12.51 20.46 -3.83
N VAL A 86 12.80 21.70 -3.39
CA VAL A 86 12.05 22.38 -2.35
C VAL A 86 11.74 23.79 -2.84
N ASP A 87 10.45 24.19 -2.77
CA ASP A 87 10.02 25.56 -3.03
C ASP A 87 9.58 26.18 -1.71
N ALA A 88 10.47 26.97 -1.12
CA ALA A 88 10.22 27.59 0.19
C ALA A 88 9.12 28.65 0.13
N GLU A 89 8.94 29.33 -1.00
CA GLU A 89 7.90 30.35 -1.14
C GLU A 89 6.49 29.74 -1.10
N LYS A 90 6.31 28.61 -1.76
CA LYS A 90 5.03 27.91 -1.85
C LYS A 90 4.88 26.81 -0.79
N ASN A 91 5.91 26.59 0.05
CA ASN A 91 5.95 25.49 1.01
C ASN A 91 5.67 24.14 0.36
N MET A 92 6.34 23.86 -0.77
CA MET A 92 6.19 22.61 -1.52
C MET A 92 7.46 21.77 -1.46
N LEU A 93 7.26 20.46 -1.36
CA LEU A 93 8.32 19.47 -1.53
C LEU A 93 8.03 18.67 -2.81
N LEU A 94 9.04 18.52 -3.65
CA LEU A 94 8.98 17.67 -4.82
C LEU A 94 9.69 16.36 -4.51
N ILE A 95 8.95 15.27 -4.56
CA ILE A 95 9.42 13.94 -4.18
C ILE A 95 9.40 13.03 -5.40
N LYS A 96 10.47 12.25 -5.56
CA LYS A 96 10.57 11.29 -6.66
C LYS A 96 9.82 10.01 -6.29
N GLY A 97 8.87 9.63 -7.12
CA GLY A 97 8.12 8.39 -6.93
C GLY A 97 6.70 8.62 -6.42
N SER A 98 6.07 7.56 -5.97
CA SER A 98 4.70 7.61 -5.47
C SER A 98 4.66 7.72 -3.95
N VAL A 99 3.53 8.24 -3.45
CA VAL A 99 3.26 8.34 -2.02
C VAL A 99 1.91 7.71 -1.72
N PRO A 100 1.67 7.23 -0.48
CA PRO A 100 0.39 6.63 -0.16
C PRO A 100 -0.73 7.66 -0.10
N GLY A 101 -1.92 7.24 -0.51
CA GLY A 101 -3.14 8.02 -0.34
C GLY A 101 -3.64 8.74 -1.57
N ALA A 102 -4.79 9.36 -1.42
CA ALA A 102 -5.46 10.13 -2.45
C ALA A 102 -4.93 11.56 -2.51
N LYS A 103 -5.23 12.25 -3.60
CA LYS A 103 -4.89 13.68 -3.76
C LYS A 103 -5.50 14.49 -2.61
N GLY A 104 -4.70 15.38 -2.02
CA GLY A 104 -5.14 16.22 -0.91
C GLY A 104 -5.07 15.57 0.45
N GLN A 105 -4.52 14.37 0.55
CA GLN A 105 -4.43 13.63 1.80
C GLN A 105 -3.24 14.10 2.64
N LEU A 106 -3.40 14.04 3.98
CA LEU A 106 -2.34 14.37 4.92
C LEU A 106 -1.24 13.31 4.90
N LEU A 107 0.01 13.75 4.85
CA LEU A 107 1.17 12.87 4.90
C LEU A 107 2.10 13.31 6.03
N THR A 108 2.75 12.34 6.67
CA THR A 108 3.81 12.60 7.64
C THR A 108 5.16 12.32 6.98
N ILE A 109 6.04 13.32 6.94
CA ILE A 109 7.35 13.23 6.30
C ILE A 109 8.43 13.35 7.37
N LYS A 110 9.32 12.36 7.45
CA LYS A 110 10.44 12.33 8.39
C LYS A 110 11.73 12.08 7.63
N LYS A 111 12.85 12.58 8.18
CA LYS A 111 14.16 12.23 7.62
C LYS A 111 14.40 10.73 7.76
N SER A 112 14.95 10.12 6.71
CA SER A 112 15.20 8.68 6.70
C SER A 112 16.35 8.33 7.64
N THR A 113 16.15 7.29 8.44
CA THR A 113 17.20 6.74 9.31
C THR A 113 17.97 5.59 8.64
N ARG A 114 17.55 5.19 7.43
CA ARG A 114 18.11 4.06 6.69
C ARG A 114 18.92 4.48 5.46
N ALA A 115 19.08 5.76 5.28
CA ALA A 115 19.81 6.28 4.13
C ALA A 115 21.31 6.02 4.21
#